data_b298bea7ddd4babc239e07ce02f7fedb
#
_entry.id   b298bea7ddd4babc239e07ce02f7fedb
#
_cell.length_a   1.000
_cell.length_b   1.000
_cell.length_c   1.000
_cell.angle_alpha   90.00
_cell.angle_beta   90.00
_cell.angle_gamma   90.00
#
_symmetry.space_group_name_H-M   'P 1'
#
loop_
_entity.id
_entity.type
_entity.pdbx_description
1 polymer ?
#
loop_
_entity_poly.entity_id
_entity_poly.type
_entity_poly.pdbx_seq_one_letter_code
_entity_poly.pdbx_strand_id
1 'polypeptide(L)' 'MQLDKTMLDRLLSLDDVTLAATIRQLSAAAGIAPAAAEEAVRNLRLVRQSLSNATDADIRRASEMLGGDKK' A
#
# COMPACT_ATOMS: atom_id res chain seq x y z
N MET A 1 -2.36 -7.22 -9.54
CA MET A 1 -2.41 -5.79 -9.24
C MET A 1 -1.03 -5.18 -9.48
N GLN A 2 -1.02 -4.01 -10.04
CA GLN A 2 0.22 -3.34 -10.39
C GLN A 2 0.28 -1.97 -9.72
N LEU A 3 1.35 -1.74 -8.99
CA LEU A 3 1.58 -0.44 -8.37
C LEU A 3 2.47 0.40 -9.25
N ASP A 4 2.12 1.68 -9.38
CA ASP A 4 2.95 2.65 -10.09
C ASP A 4 2.82 4.01 -9.40
N LYS A 5 3.53 4.98 -9.91
CA LYS A 5 3.57 6.31 -9.31
C LYS A 5 2.18 6.96 -9.30
N THR A 6 1.42 6.75 -10.35
CA THR A 6 0.07 7.29 -10.45
C THR A 6 -0.82 6.73 -9.33
N MET A 7 -0.70 5.44 -9.07
CA MET A 7 -1.46 4.81 -8.02
C MET A 7 -1.05 5.33 -6.64
N LEU A 8 0.25 5.54 -6.43
CA LEU A 8 0.72 6.11 -5.18
C LEU A 8 0.19 7.53 -4.98
N ASP A 9 0.18 8.33 -6.03
CA ASP A 9 -0.37 9.68 -5.95
C ASP A 9 -1.84 9.66 -5.55
N ARG A 10 -2.60 8.71 -6.11
CA ARG A 10 -4.00 8.54 -5.76
C ARG A 10 -4.17 8.15 -4.30
N LEU A 11 -3.34 7.21 -3.84
CA LEU A 11 -3.40 6.77 -2.44
C LEU A 11 -3.11 7.94 -1.50
N LEU A 12 -2.13 8.77 -1.85
CA LEU A 12 -1.76 9.90 -1.02
C LEU A 12 -2.84 10.98 -0.97
N SER A 13 -3.68 11.04 -2.00
CA SER A 13 -4.75 12.04 -2.04
C SER A 13 -6.04 11.58 -1.37
N LEU A 14 -6.11 10.31 -0.95
CA LEU A 14 -7.28 9.78 -0.26
C LEU A 14 -7.36 10.32 1.18
N ASP A 15 -8.58 10.44 1.68
CA ASP A 15 -8.76 10.77 3.10
C ASP A 15 -8.40 9.54 3.94
N ASP A 16 -8.31 9.74 5.26
CA ASP A 16 -7.85 8.68 6.15
C ASP A 16 -8.77 7.46 6.11
N VAL A 17 -10.08 7.67 6.05
CA VAL A 17 -11.02 6.56 6.05
C VAL A 17 -10.88 5.72 4.79
N THR A 18 -10.81 6.37 3.64
CA THR A 18 -10.66 5.67 2.36
C THR A 18 -9.30 5.00 2.24
N LEU A 19 -8.25 5.68 2.71
CA LEU A 19 -6.92 5.10 2.69
C LEU A 19 -6.84 3.86 3.57
N ALA A 20 -7.44 3.91 4.75
CA ALA A 20 -7.47 2.76 5.65
C ALA A 20 -8.19 1.57 5.00
N ALA A 21 -9.32 1.83 4.36
CA ALA A 21 -10.07 0.77 3.68
C ALA A 21 -9.23 0.16 2.55
N THR A 22 -8.51 1.01 1.80
CA THR A 22 -7.67 0.54 0.72
C THR A 22 -6.52 -0.31 1.24
N ILE A 23 -5.90 0.10 2.36
CA ILE A 23 -4.82 -0.67 2.98
C ILE A 23 -5.32 -2.05 3.39
N ARG A 24 -6.50 -2.13 3.99
CA ARG A 24 -7.07 -3.42 4.38
C ARG A 24 -7.31 -4.31 3.17
N GLN A 25 -7.82 -3.72 2.09
CA GLN A 25 -8.08 -4.45 0.87
C GLN A 25 -6.80 -4.98 0.23
N LEU A 26 -5.79 -4.13 0.12
CA LEU A 26 -4.50 -4.52 -0.45
C LEU A 26 -3.81 -5.58 0.40
N SER A 27 -3.91 -5.44 1.72
CA SER A 27 -3.30 -6.40 2.63
C SER A 27 -3.95 -7.77 2.49
N ALA A 28 -5.27 -7.81 2.37
CA ALA A 28 -5.97 -9.07 2.18
C ALA A 28 -5.56 -9.73 0.87
N ALA A 29 -5.44 -8.94 -0.18
CA ALA A 29 -5.03 -9.46 -1.49
C ALA A 29 -3.59 -9.99 -1.46
N ALA A 30 -2.73 -9.39 -0.65
CA ALA A 30 -1.33 -9.79 -0.53
C ALA A 30 -1.12 -10.92 0.47
N GLY A 31 -2.17 -11.35 1.16
CA GLY A 31 -2.05 -12.40 2.16
C GLY A 31 -1.44 -11.93 3.46
N ILE A 32 -1.46 -10.64 3.72
CA ILE A 32 -0.93 -10.06 4.95
C ILE A 32 -1.95 -10.25 6.07
N ALA A 33 -1.45 -10.61 7.27
CA ALA A 33 -2.32 -10.85 8.42
C ALA A 33 -3.14 -9.59 8.75
N PRO A 34 -4.43 -9.76 9.12
CA PRO A 34 -5.27 -8.61 9.47
C PRO A 34 -4.68 -7.75 10.58
N ALA A 35 -3.99 -8.36 11.54
CA ALA A 35 -3.36 -7.61 12.63
C ALA A 35 -2.32 -6.64 12.10
N ALA A 36 -1.53 -7.06 11.12
CA ALA A 36 -0.51 -6.19 10.52
C ALA A 36 -1.16 -5.05 9.75
N ALA A 37 -2.26 -5.32 9.05
CA ALA A 37 -3.00 -4.29 8.34
C ALA A 37 -3.57 -3.26 9.31
N GLU A 38 -4.09 -3.70 10.45
CA GLU A 38 -4.63 -2.78 11.47
C GLU A 38 -3.53 -1.92 12.07
N GLU A 39 -2.33 -2.48 12.25
CA GLU A 39 -1.19 -1.70 12.71
C GLU A 39 -0.89 -0.55 11.74
N ALA A 40 -0.87 -0.85 10.45
CA ALA A 40 -0.64 0.16 9.43
C ALA A 40 -1.73 1.23 9.46
N VAL A 41 -2.99 0.82 9.63
CA VAL A 41 -4.11 1.74 9.68
C VAL A 41 -4.00 2.68 10.88
N ARG A 42 -3.50 2.20 12.00
CA ARG A 42 -3.30 3.04 13.19
C ARG A 42 -2.21 4.08 12.98
N ASN A 43 -1.28 3.83 12.06
CA ASN A 43 -0.13 4.69 11.82
C ASN A 43 -0.17 5.27 10.40
N LEU A 44 -1.31 5.81 10.00
CA LEU A 44 -1.49 6.33 8.64
C LEU A 44 -0.47 7.42 8.31
N ARG A 45 -0.05 8.20 9.31
CA ARG A 45 0.97 9.22 9.07
C ARG A 45 2.26 8.59 8.56
N LEU A 46 2.68 7.49 9.19
CA LEU A 46 3.89 6.79 8.77
C LEU A 46 3.70 6.15 7.40
N VAL A 47 2.50 5.63 7.15
CA VAL A 47 2.18 5.04 5.84
C VAL A 47 2.29 6.12 4.76
N ARG A 48 1.69 7.27 4.99
CA ARG A 48 1.75 8.37 4.02
C ARG A 48 3.19 8.83 3.79
N GLN A 49 3.95 8.92 4.86
CA GLN A 49 5.36 9.31 4.76
C GLN A 49 6.15 8.30 3.94
N SER A 50 5.94 7.02 4.21
CA SER A 50 6.62 5.96 3.46
C SER A 50 6.25 5.99 1.98
N LEU A 51 4.97 6.20 1.68
CA LEU A 51 4.50 6.26 0.30
C LEU A 51 5.08 7.45 -0.44
N SER A 52 5.16 8.60 0.22
CA SER A 52 5.70 9.79 -0.42
C SER A 52 7.20 9.70 -0.66
N ASN A 53 7.90 8.88 0.11
CA ASN A 53 9.34 8.67 -0.04
C ASN A 53 9.68 7.44 -0.86
N ALA A 54 8.68 6.73 -1.37
CA ALA A 54 8.91 5.51 -2.12
C ALA A 54 9.63 5.79 -3.44
N THR A 55 10.65 5.01 -3.72
CA THR A 55 11.37 5.08 -4.99
C THR A 55 10.74 4.10 -5.98
N ASP A 56 11.19 4.19 -7.24
CA ASP A 56 10.73 3.24 -8.26
C ASP A 56 11.07 1.80 -7.86
N ALA A 57 12.21 1.60 -7.22
CA ALA A 57 12.61 0.28 -6.73
C ALA A 57 11.65 -0.22 -5.65
N ASP A 58 11.26 0.68 -4.74
CA ASP A 58 10.31 0.32 -3.68
C ASP A 58 8.96 -0.05 -4.27
N ILE A 59 8.51 0.72 -5.26
CA ILE A 59 7.23 0.45 -5.93
C ILE A 59 7.25 -0.91 -6.61
N ARG A 60 8.35 -1.21 -7.30
CA ARG A 60 8.50 -2.49 -7.97
C ARG A 60 8.47 -3.64 -6.98
N ARG A 61 9.18 -3.49 -5.86
CA ARG A 61 9.23 -4.51 -4.82
C ARG A 61 7.84 -4.76 -4.23
N ALA A 62 7.11 -3.69 -3.95
CA ALA A 62 5.77 -3.81 -3.41
C ALA A 62 4.84 -4.49 -4.41
N SER A 63 4.97 -4.16 -5.68
CA SER A 63 4.16 -4.77 -6.72
C SER A 63 4.42 -6.28 -6.82
N GLU A 64 5.67 -6.68 -6.67
CA GLU A 64 6.01 -8.11 -6.66
C GLU A 64 5.40 -8.81 -5.45
N MET A 65 5.44 -8.15 -4.30
CA MET A 65 4.84 -8.70 -3.08
C MET A 65 3.33 -8.88 -3.20
N LEU A 66 2.69 -7.99 -3.96
CA LEU A 66 1.25 -8.06 -4.16
C LEU A 66 0.83 -9.09 -5.23
N GLY A 67 1.77 -9.93 -5.66
CA GLY A 67 1.48 -11.01 -6.58
C GLY A 67 1.61 -10.63 -8.03
N GLY A 68 2.47 -9.75 -8.29
CA GLY A 68 2.82 -9.44 -9.64
C GLY A 68 3.38 -10.64 -10.34
N ASP A 69 3.46 -11.36 -10.71
CA ASP A 69 3.95 -12.30 -11.18
C ASP A 69 4.48 -13.02 -11.77
N LYS A 70 4.49 -13.51 -11.65
CA LYS A 70 4.98 -14.18 -11.94
C LYS A 70 5.04 -14.91 -12.62
N LYS A 71 5.19 -15.20 -13.11
CA LYS A 71 5.30 -15.78 -13.77
C LYS A 71 5.52 -16.16 -13.96
#